data_13e0d1cd0e9beb35b15b7f365bf5eaab
#
_entry.id   13e0d1cd0e9beb35b15b7f365bf5eaab
#
_cell.length_a   1.000
_cell.length_b   1.000
_cell.length_c   1.000
_cell.angle_alpha   90.00
_cell.angle_beta   90.00
_cell.angle_gamma   90.00
#
_symmetry.space_group_name_H-M   'P 1'
#
loop_
_entity.id
_entity.type
_entity.pdbx_description
1 polymer ?
#
loop_
_entity_poly.entity_id
_entity_poly.type
_entity_poly.pdbx_seq_one_letter_code
_entity_poly.pdbx_strand_id
1 'polypeptide(L)'
;MVKTNPKGLKYTKEHEWAKVEGQVVTMGITDHAQELLTSLVFVELPKVGKKTEQTKTLAVVESVKSVSDVFAPVSGEVIEVNTILTKKPEIINEDAFGAGWIAKIKMVNSKELSKLMDADSYTKFCQKEKH
;
A
#
# COMPACT_ATOMS: atom_id res chain seq x y z
N MET A 1 12.83 1.10 18.35
CA MET A 1 12.74 2.34 17.60
C MET A 1 11.34 2.48 17.00
N VAL A 2 10.73 3.63 17.13
CA VAL A 2 9.40 3.89 16.60
C VAL A 2 9.52 4.27 15.13
N LYS A 3 8.79 3.55 14.28
CA LYS A 3 8.73 3.90 12.87
C LYS A 3 7.89 5.14 12.67
N THR A 4 8.35 6.00 11.78
CA THR A 4 7.63 7.22 11.45
C THR A 4 6.79 7.00 10.19
N ASN A 5 5.50 7.28 10.30
CA ASN A 5 4.62 7.22 9.14
C ASN A 5 4.56 8.61 8.51
N PRO A 6 4.89 8.76 7.22
CA PRO A 6 4.92 10.07 6.59
C PRO A 6 3.61 10.81 6.70
N LYS A 7 3.67 12.08 7.06
CA LYS A 7 2.51 12.95 7.05
C LYS A 7 2.18 13.30 5.61
N GLY A 8 0.92 13.57 5.37
CA GLY A 8 0.48 13.87 4.00
C GLY A 8 0.02 12.67 3.22
N LEU A 9 0.24 11.46 3.74
CA LEU A 9 -0.31 10.24 3.17
C LEU A 9 -1.58 9.85 3.90
N LYS A 10 -2.37 8.98 3.24
CA LYS A 10 -3.52 8.34 3.88
C LYS A 10 -3.21 6.87 4.09
N TYR A 11 -3.87 6.25 5.05
CA TYR A 11 -3.55 4.89 5.46
C TYR A 11 -4.81 4.06 5.65
N THR A 12 -4.71 2.76 5.37
CA THR A 12 -5.81 1.82 5.58
C THR A 12 -5.55 0.98 6.83
N LYS A 13 -6.59 0.31 7.30
CA LYS A 13 -6.49 -0.62 8.43
C LYS A 13 -5.71 -1.88 8.07
N GLU A 14 -5.54 -2.15 6.78
CA GLU A 14 -4.78 -3.31 6.30
C GLU A 14 -3.34 -2.97 5.99
N HIS A 15 -2.90 -1.75 6.38
CA HIS A 15 -1.51 -1.32 6.29
C HIS A 15 -1.07 -1.01 4.86
N GLU A 16 -1.94 -0.36 4.11
CA GLU A 16 -1.55 0.24 2.83
C GLU A 16 -1.51 1.75 2.98
N TRP A 17 -0.62 2.40 2.21
CA TRP A 17 -0.56 3.85 2.18
C TRP A 17 -1.04 4.35 0.83
N ALA A 18 -1.52 5.59 0.81
CA ALA A 18 -2.00 6.24 -0.41
C ALA A 18 -1.49 7.67 -0.44
N LYS A 19 -0.86 8.02 -1.56
CA LYS A 19 -0.42 9.40 -1.83
C LYS A 19 -1.33 9.98 -2.89
N VAL A 20 -2.09 11.00 -2.52
CA VAL A 20 -3.11 11.58 -3.39
C VAL A 20 -2.55 12.79 -4.10
N GLU A 21 -2.54 12.76 -5.43
CA GLU A 21 -2.12 13.88 -6.26
C GLU A 21 -3.18 14.10 -7.33
N GLY A 22 -4.10 15.04 -7.06
CA GLY A 22 -5.26 15.22 -7.92
C GLY A 22 -6.14 13.98 -7.90
N GLN A 23 -6.39 13.40 -9.05
CA GLN A 23 -7.18 12.17 -9.15
C GLN A 23 -6.31 10.90 -9.12
N VAL A 24 -4.99 11.06 -9.12
CA VAL A 24 -4.08 9.92 -9.15
C VAL A 24 -3.64 9.57 -7.73
N VAL A 25 -3.79 8.31 -7.35
CA VAL A 25 -3.38 7.83 -6.04
C VAL A 25 -2.28 6.80 -6.23
N THR A 26 -1.08 7.11 -5.72
CA THR A 26 0.02 6.16 -5.67
C THR A 26 -0.11 5.39 -4.36
N MET A 27 0.03 4.08 -4.39
CA MET A 27 -0.16 3.28 -3.19
C MET A 27 0.92 2.21 -3.05
N GLY A 28 1.08 1.74 -1.83
CA GLY A 28 1.96 0.64 -1.49
C GLY A 28 1.63 0.17 -0.10
N ILE A 29 2.47 -0.69 0.46
CA ILE A 29 2.29 -1.15 1.85
C ILE A 29 3.22 -0.34 2.75
N THR A 30 2.83 -0.20 4.02
CA THR A 30 3.56 0.64 4.97
C THR A 30 4.82 -0.07 5.47
N ASP A 31 5.69 0.70 6.12
CA ASP A 31 6.86 0.14 6.78
C ASP A 31 6.45 -0.89 7.82
N HIS A 32 5.38 -0.61 8.55
CA HIS A 32 4.83 -1.54 9.53
C HIS A 32 4.46 -2.88 8.88
N ALA A 33 3.80 -2.82 7.71
CA ALA A 33 3.39 -4.02 6.99
C ALA A 33 4.59 -4.86 6.54
N GLN A 34 5.60 -4.21 5.93
CA GLN A 34 6.75 -4.97 5.46
C GLN A 34 7.54 -5.57 6.60
N GLU A 35 7.54 -4.92 7.75
CA GLU A 35 8.23 -5.43 8.92
C GLU A 35 7.54 -6.69 9.45
N LEU A 36 6.20 -6.70 9.46
CA LEU A 36 5.45 -7.88 9.86
C LEU A 36 5.66 -9.05 8.89
N LEU A 37 5.77 -8.75 7.59
CA LEU A 37 5.95 -9.78 6.57
C LEU A 37 7.37 -10.30 6.49
N THR A 38 8.34 -9.51 6.88
CA THR A 38 9.76 -9.78 6.74
C THR A 38 10.18 -9.74 5.26
N SER A 39 11.25 -10.44 4.87
CA SER A 39 11.82 -10.33 3.52
C SER A 39 10.83 -10.76 2.45
N LEU A 40 10.52 -9.86 1.55
CA LEU A 40 9.61 -10.16 0.44
C LEU A 40 10.39 -10.85 -0.68
N VAL A 41 9.79 -11.89 -1.24
CA VAL A 41 10.41 -12.70 -2.29
C VAL A 41 9.62 -12.68 -3.59
N PHE A 42 8.37 -12.20 -3.56
CA PHE A 42 7.55 -12.16 -4.76
C PHE A 42 6.46 -11.11 -4.61
N VAL A 43 6.19 -10.39 -5.70
CA VAL A 43 5.08 -9.42 -5.75
C VAL A 43 4.29 -9.71 -7.02
N GLU A 44 2.99 -9.93 -6.85
CA GLU A 44 2.08 -10.05 -7.99
C GLU A 44 1.41 -8.71 -8.17
N LEU A 45 1.76 -8.01 -9.25
CA LEU A 45 1.23 -6.68 -9.54
C LEU A 45 -0.12 -6.77 -10.25
N PRO A 46 -1.00 -5.79 -10.08
CA PRO A 46 -2.22 -5.74 -10.88
C PRO A 46 -1.87 -5.37 -12.32
N LYS A 47 -2.80 -5.64 -13.23
CA LYS A 47 -2.62 -5.26 -14.63
C LYS A 47 -3.05 -3.83 -14.83
N VAL A 48 -2.30 -3.09 -15.65
CA VAL A 48 -2.71 -1.76 -16.07
C VAL A 48 -4.04 -1.87 -16.81
N GLY A 49 -4.97 -1.00 -16.48
CA GLY A 49 -6.33 -1.04 -17.04
C GLY A 49 -7.33 -1.76 -16.16
N LYS A 50 -6.86 -2.49 -15.14
CA LYS A 50 -7.77 -3.18 -14.23
C LYS A 50 -8.56 -2.17 -13.42
N LYS A 51 -9.87 -2.39 -13.31
CA LYS A 51 -10.71 -1.59 -12.43
C LYS A 51 -10.77 -2.25 -11.07
N THR A 52 -10.66 -1.44 -10.03
CA THR A 52 -10.63 -1.94 -8.68
C THR A 52 -11.61 -1.15 -7.82
N GLU A 53 -11.99 -1.74 -6.69
CA GLU A 53 -12.86 -1.11 -5.71
C GLU A 53 -12.13 -1.03 -4.38
N GLN A 54 -12.42 0.03 -3.63
CA GLN A 54 -11.84 0.18 -2.29
C GLN A 54 -12.06 -1.08 -1.48
N THR A 55 -11.03 -1.55 -0.82
CA THR A 55 -10.97 -2.75 0.04
C THR A 55 -10.93 -4.09 -0.69
N LYS A 56 -10.96 -4.10 -2.03
CA LYS A 56 -10.80 -5.34 -2.78
C LYS A 56 -9.34 -5.63 -3.04
N THR A 57 -8.98 -6.90 -3.24
CA THR A 57 -7.60 -7.30 -3.49
C THR A 57 -7.08 -6.67 -4.78
N LEU A 58 -5.94 -5.98 -4.68
CA LEU A 58 -5.30 -5.32 -5.80
C LEU A 58 -4.02 -6.03 -6.21
N ALA A 59 -3.25 -6.47 -5.24
CA ALA A 59 -1.95 -7.10 -5.47
C ALA A 59 -1.74 -8.18 -4.42
N VAL A 60 -0.68 -8.97 -4.59
CA VAL A 60 -0.30 -10.00 -3.62
C VAL A 60 1.19 -9.88 -3.38
N VAL A 61 1.62 -9.97 -2.12
CA VAL A 61 3.03 -10.00 -1.77
C VAL A 61 3.32 -11.28 -1.01
N GLU A 62 4.47 -11.90 -1.31
CA GLU A 62 4.91 -13.11 -0.63
C GLU A 62 6.22 -12.86 0.08
N SER A 63 6.28 -13.25 1.33
CA SER A 63 7.52 -13.26 2.08
C SER A 63 7.99 -14.70 2.24
N VAL A 64 9.15 -14.86 2.87
CA VAL A 64 9.68 -16.21 3.13
C VAL A 64 8.77 -17.00 4.08
N LYS A 65 7.87 -16.35 4.80
CA LYS A 65 7.02 -17.03 5.79
C LYS A 65 5.53 -16.96 5.49
N SER A 66 5.06 -16.07 4.61
CA SER A 66 3.62 -15.93 4.39
C SER A 66 3.29 -15.24 3.08
N VAL A 67 2.02 -15.34 2.71
CA VAL A 67 1.45 -14.69 1.54
C VAL A 67 0.37 -13.72 2.04
N SER A 68 0.35 -12.50 1.52
CA SER A 68 -0.60 -11.50 1.97
C SER A 68 -1.23 -10.76 0.80
N ASP A 69 -2.53 -10.55 0.88
CA ASP A 69 -3.25 -9.71 -0.07
C ASP A 69 -2.94 -8.25 0.23
N VAL A 70 -2.88 -7.44 -0.82
CA VAL A 70 -2.77 -5.99 -0.71
C VAL A 70 -4.07 -5.43 -1.29
N PHE A 71 -4.79 -4.65 -0.49
CA PHE A 71 -6.12 -4.18 -0.86
C PHE A 71 -6.06 -2.78 -1.42
N ALA A 72 -6.98 -2.47 -2.34
CA ALA A 72 -7.03 -1.15 -2.95
C ALA A 72 -7.49 -0.11 -1.93
N PRO A 73 -6.75 1.00 -1.78
CA PRO A 73 -7.18 2.06 -0.86
C PRO A 73 -8.31 2.91 -1.41
N VAL A 74 -8.50 2.90 -2.72
CA VAL A 74 -9.56 3.66 -3.39
C VAL A 74 -10.07 2.87 -4.58
N SER A 75 -11.27 3.22 -5.06
CA SER A 75 -11.82 2.66 -6.29
C SER A 75 -11.32 3.45 -7.49
N GLY A 76 -11.09 2.77 -8.60
CA GLY A 76 -10.65 3.42 -9.82
C GLY A 76 -10.01 2.45 -10.78
N GLU A 77 -9.20 3.00 -11.67
CA GLU A 77 -8.52 2.21 -12.70
C GLU A 77 -7.01 2.25 -12.48
N VAL A 78 -6.36 1.10 -12.53
CA VAL A 78 -4.90 1.01 -12.43
C VAL A 78 -4.29 1.60 -13.69
N ILE A 79 -3.51 2.66 -13.56
CA ILE A 79 -2.90 3.34 -14.71
C ILE A 79 -1.41 3.10 -14.81
N GLU A 80 -0.78 2.66 -13.72
CA GLU A 80 0.65 2.38 -13.72
C GLU A 80 0.99 1.39 -12.62
N VAL A 81 1.98 0.53 -12.85
CA VAL A 81 2.47 -0.40 -11.83
C VAL A 81 3.99 -0.32 -11.78
N ASN A 82 4.55 -0.62 -10.62
CA ASN A 82 5.99 -0.54 -10.40
C ASN A 82 6.65 -1.86 -10.81
N THR A 83 6.99 -1.97 -12.07
CA THR A 83 7.46 -3.23 -12.66
C THR A 83 8.77 -3.74 -12.08
N ILE A 84 9.59 -2.87 -11.48
CA ILE A 84 10.86 -3.31 -10.89
C ILE A 84 10.63 -4.31 -9.75
N LEU A 85 9.45 -4.26 -9.12
CA LEU A 85 9.13 -5.15 -7.99
C LEU A 85 9.06 -6.62 -8.41
N THR A 86 8.82 -6.91 -9.68
CA THR A 86 8.81 -8.30 -10.15
C THR A 86 10.21 -8.91 -10.13
N LYS A 87 11.25 -8.07 -10.27
CA LYS A 87 12.63 -8.51 -10.25
C LYS A 87 13.26 -8.31 -8.88
N LYS A 88 12.87 -7.25 -8.17
CA LYS A 88 13.47 -6.88 -6.90
C LYS A 88 12.39 -6.58 -5.87
N PRO A 89 11.66 -7.58 -5.41
CA PRO A 89 10.60 -7.36 -4.43
C PRO A 89 11.13 -6.78 -3.12
N GLU A 90 12.38 -7.01 -2.79
CA GLU A 90 12.99 -6.51 -1.56
C GLU A 90 13.07 -4.98 -1.51
N ILE A 91 12.83 -4.29 -2.62
CA ILE A 91 12.78 -2.83 -2.62
C ILE A 91 11.69 -2.33 -1.66
N ILE A 92 10.60 -3.08 -1.52
CA ILE A 92 9.56 -2.73 -0.56
C ILE A 92 10.11 -2.74 0.86
N ASN A 93 10.95 -3.72 1.19
CA ASN A 93 11.56 -3.80 2.52
C ASN A 93 12.52 -2.63 2.76
N GLU A 94 13.19 -2.17 1.71
CA GLU A 94 14.20 -1.13 1.82
C GLU A 94 13.61 0.27 1.86
N ASP A 95 12.52 0.49 1.11
CA ASP A 95 11.96 1.83 0.95
C ASP A 95 10.46 1.75 0.66
N ALA A 96 9.71 1.32 1.67
CA ALA A 96 8.28 1.05 1.53
C ALA A 96 7.46 2.26 1.07
N PHE A 97 7.84 3.46 1.52
CA PHE A 97 7.10 4.69 1.20
C PHE A 97 7.61 5.41 -0.04
N GLY A 98 8.69 4.94 -0.64
CA GLY A 98 9.29 5.56 -1.80
C GLY A 98 9.39 4.59 -2.97
N ALA A 99 10.59 4.08 -3.22
CA ALA A 99 10.84 3.20 -4.37
C ALA A 99 9.98 1.94 -4.37
N GLY A 100 9.45 1.54 -3.22
CA GLY A 100 8.61 0.35 -3.08
C GLY A 100 7.12 0.55 -3.37
N TRP A 101 6.74 1.65 -4.01
CA TRP A 101 5.34 1.84 -4.39
C TRP A 101 4.88 0.69 -5.30
N ILE A 102 3.59 0.36 -5.24
CA ILE A 102 3.07 -0.81 -5.97
C ILE A 102 2.31 -0.40 -7.23
N ALA A 103 1.35 0.52 -7.11
CA ALA A 103 0.49 0.87 -8.23
C ALA A 103 0.00 2.30 -8.12
N LYS A 104 -0.39 2.86 -9.27
CA LYS A 104 -1.09 4.14 -9.32
C LYS A 104 -2.49 3.90 -9.85
N ILE A 105 -3.47 4.50 -9.18
CA ILE A 105 -4.88 4.32 -9.48
C ILE A 105 -5.48 5.67 -9.82
N LYS A 106 -6.21 5.75 -10.92
CA LYS A 106 -6.99 6.94 -11.22
C LYS A 106 -8.30 6.83 -10.46
N MET A 107 -8.44 7.61 -9.41
CA MET A 107 -9.54 7.54 -8.46
C MET A 107 -10.84 8.04 -9.08
N VAL A 108 -11.94 7.33 -8.85
CA VAL A 108 -13.26 7.72 -9.38
C VAL A 108 -14.17 8.33 -8.34
N ASN A 109 -13.84 8.17 -7.04
CA ASN A 109 -14.70 8.66 -5.97
C ASN A 109 -13.87 9.19 -4.80
N SER A 110 -13.62 10.48 -4.80
CA SER A 110 -12.77 11.10 -3.78
C SER A 110 -13.38 11.04 -2.37
N LYS A 111 -14.67 10.76 -2.26
CA LYS A 111 -15.31 10.62 -0.95
C LYS A 111 -14.75 9.43 -0.17
N GLU A 112 -14.20 8.45 -0.87
CA GLU A 112 -13.60 7.30 -0.21
C GLU A 112 -12.39 7.67 0.64
N LEU A 113 -11.77 8.80 0.37
CA LEU A 113 -10.61 9.24 1.15
C LEU A 113 -10.97 9.51 2.61
N SER A 114 -12.23 9.84 2.89
CA SER A 114 -12.66 10.10 4.26
C SER A 114 -12.66 8.83 5.13
N LYS A 115 -12.60 7.66 4.51
CA LYS A 115 -12.55 6.39 5.23
C LYS A 115 -11.13 5.99 5.59
N LEU A 116 -10.14 6.72 5.12
CA LEU A 116 -8.74 6.43 5.38
C LEU A 116 -8.25 7.24 6.56
N MET A 117 -7.18 6.76 7.19
CA MET A 117 -6.59 7.41 8.35
C MET A 117 -5.47 8.36 7.92
N ASP A 118 -5.26 9.42 8.71
CA ASP A 118 -4.04 10.22 8.55
C ASP A 118 -2.90 9.53 9.30
N ALA A 119 -1.69 10.13 9.23
CA ALA A 119 -0.50 9.52 9.81
C ALA A 119 -0.62 9.30 11.32
N ASP A 120 -1.17 10.29 12.03
CA ASP A 120 -1.28 10.19 13.49
C ASP A 120 -2.27 9.11 13.90
N SER A 121 -3.43 9.06 13.23
CA SER A 121 -4.43 8.04 13.51
C SER A 121 -3.91 6.65 13.20
N TYR A 122 -3.19 6.51 12.10
CA TYR A 122 -2.62 5.23 11.71
C TYR A 122 -1.55 4.77 12.71
N THR A 123 -0.70 5.71 13.16
CA THR A 123 0.32 5.37 14.16
C THR A 123 -0.33 4.83 15.43
N LYS A 124 -1.41 5.46 15.89
CA LYS A 124 -2.14 4.99 17.06
C LYS A 124 -2.79 3.63 16.81
N PHE A 125 -3.31 3.43 15.59
CA PHE A 125 -3.91 2.15 15.22
C PHE A 125 -2.88 1.03 15.28
N CYS A 126 -1.68 1.26 14.77
CA CYS A 126 -0.61 0.26 14.81
C CYS A 126 -0.22 -0.09 16.25
N GLN A 127 -0.20 0.91 17.14
CA GLN A 127 0.13 0.68 18.53
C GLN A 127 -0.91 -0.20 19.23
N LYS A 128 -2.18 -0.05 18.86
CA LYS A 128 -3.27 -0.85 19.44
C LYS A 128 -3.27 -2.28 18.92
N GLU A 129 -2.68 -2.52 17.76
CA GLU A 129 -2.58 -3.87 17.22
C GLU A 129 -1.47 -4.69 17.87
N LYS A 130 -0.76 -4.09 18.77
CA LYS A 130 0.37 -4.74 19.40
C LYS A 130 -0.06 -6.02 20.12
N HIS A 131 0.67 -7.08 19.90
CA HIS A 131 0.37 -8.38 20.46
C HIS A 131 1.42 -8.89 21.40
#